data_db87ba62c86600287f71723b265aff7d
#
_entry.id   db87ba62c86600287f71723b265aff7d
#
_cell.length_a   1.000
_cell.length_b   1.000
_cell.length_c   1.000
_cell.angle_alpha   90.00
_cell.angle_beta   90.00
_cell.angle_gamma   90.00
#
_symmetry.space_group_name_H-M   'P 1'
#
loop_
_entity.id
_entity.type
_entity.pdbx_description
1 polymer ?
#
loop_
_entity_poly.entity_id
_entity_poly.type
_entity_poly.pdbx_seq_one_letter_code
_entity_poly.pdbx_strand_id
1 'polypeptide(L)'
;MIKNLLLSGAILSAPALMVNAEPKVYTTDNLAQEIHVSLNGKYVAMGDYEQNLSYIWNIDNPETFQALPGESVAYEVANDGTVVGYIKQPGGVYRPCVLENGEWTLLPCHPAVANTAEANCITPDGKIIAGTQFINDPTSEIKGRYYPCIWKKNDDGRWTLTDYSYIKLPDHQGFLTKCLYVNGDDIIIGGRLYCGIGSEVPALIVNGELKFWNEISTYSEPLIWKGQYGAYDENGKQYFTDDPNDPNIFYYDYATVDGYRDGETGEYFAGEFSTVDAQGNFYGYRTRAFNVKEDGSGDLENGATIYNYGKDEWTDNTGFTNFAIGLGNADIVFANGGSMLVNGEKKKITEELGFTTDRIFTFVRSVSSDGKVLGINTAEIHEGTGEYQYFPAIVVLDEPLVAGIDNVIGADGVTIIVSEGRIDVAGAASVAVYDLNGRKVSSSATAHVASGVYVVKADDVVKKVLVK
;
A
#
# COMPACT_ATOMS: atom_id res chain seq x y z
N MET A 1 -43.34 43.24 -9.84
CA MET A 1 -42.71 42.58 -10.97
C MET A 1 -41.37 42.00 -10.46
N ILE A 2 -41.40 40.74 -10.00
CA ILE A 2 -40.26 40.03 -9.46
C ILE A 2 -39.83 39.02 -10.53
N LYS A 3 -38.64 39.22 -11.09
CA LYS A 3 -38.05 38.27 -12.06
C LYS A 3 -37.45 37.12 -11.31
N ASN A 4 -38.00 35.93 -11.50
CA ASN A 4 -37.42 34.68 -11.08
C ASN A 4 -36.18 34.37 -11.97
N LEU A 5 -35.01 34.35 -11.37
CA LEU A 5 -33.78 33.80 -11.98
C LEU A 5 -33.77 32.29 -11.69
N LEU A 6 -34.12 31.51 -12.70
CA LEU A 6 -33.90 30.06 -12.67
C LEU A 6 -32.37 29.80 -12.88
N LEU A 7 -31.66 29.43 -11.81
CA LEU A 7 -30.34 28.79 -11.92
C LEU A 7 -30.59 27.36 -12.38
N SER A 8 -30.37 27.08 -13.64
CA SER A 8 -30.21 25.71 -14.15
C SER A 8 -28.85 25.21 -13.75
N GLY A 9 -28.79 24.51 -12.61
CA GLY A 9 -27.63 23.70 -12.25
C GLY A 9 -27.51 22.55 -13.26
N ALA A 10 -26.51 22.59 -14.12
CA ALA A 10 -26.09 21.42 -14.87
C ALA A 10 -25.52 20.41 -13.86
N ILE A 11 -26.29 19.38 -13.58
CA ILE A 11 -25.77 18.17 -12.94
C ILE A 11 -24.85 17.55 -14.00
N LEU A 12 -23.56 17.76 -13.84
CA LEU A 12 -22.55 16.94 -14.53
C LEU A 12 -22.68 15.54 -13.95
N SER A 13 -23.44 14.68 -14.63
CA SER A 13 -23.40 13.23 -14.38
C SER A 13 -21.97 12.79 -14.57
N ALA A 14 -21.33 12.28 -13.52
CA ALA A 14 -20.06 11.58 -13.63
C ALA A 14 -20.19 10.54 -14.76
N PRO A 15 -19.23 10.42 -15.67
CA PRO A 15 -19.29 9.38 -16.68
C PRO A 15 -19.32 8.04 -15.98
N ALA A 16 -20.38 7.25 -16.21
CA ALA A 16 -20.38 5.85 -15.84
C ALA A 16 -19.14 5.22 -16.48
N LEU A 17 -18.36 4.48 -15.73
CA LEU A 17 -17.27 3.67 -16.27
C LEU A 17 -17.91 2.71 -17.27
N MET A 18 -17.83 3.03 -18.55
CA MET A 18 -18.33 2.16 -19.61
C MET A 18 -17.26 1.09 -19.85
N VAL A 19 -17.36 -0.02 -19.13
CA VAL A 19 -16.64 -1.24 -19.49
C VAL A 19 -17.30 -1.81 -20.73
N ASN A 20 -16.66 -1.65 -21.89
CA ASN A 20 -17.22 -2.05 -23.20
C ASN A 20 -16.94 -3.52 -23.58
N ALA A 21 -16.09 -4.22 -22.84
CA ALA A 21 -15.80 -5.64 -23.01
C ALA A 21 -15.73 -6.35 -21.65
N GLU A 22 -15.92 -7.66 -21.62
CA GLU A 22 -15.75 -8.43 -20.38
C GLU A 22 -14.29 -8.45 -19.95
N PRO A 23 -13.97 -8.08 -18.69
CA PRO A 23 -12.63 -8.21 -18.16
C PRO A 23 -12.12 -9.65 -18.25
N LYS A 24 -10.84 -9.80 -18.52
CA LYS A 24 -10.19 -11.11 -18.49
C LYS A 24 -9.77 -11.43 -17.08
N VAL A 25 -10.19 -12.59 -16.57
CA VAL A 25 -9.78 -13.08 -15.25
C VAL A 25 -8.87 -14.29 -15.43
N TYR A 26 -7.66 -14.19 -14.92
CA TYR A 26 -6.67 -15.26 -14.90
C TYR A 26 -6.57 -15.80 -13.49
N THR A 27 -6.74 -17.10 -13.30
CA THR A 27 -6.68 -17.79 -12.01
C THR A 27 -5.59 -18.84 -12.00
N THR A 28 -5.13 -19.22 -10.81
CA THR A 28 -4.22 -20.34 -10.61
C THR A 28 -4.66 -21.14 -9.40
N ASP A 29 -4.29 -22.42 -9.36
CA ASP A 29 -4.51 -23.31 -8.20
C ASP A 29 -3.37 -23.26 -7.17
N ASN A 30 -2.34 -22.44 -7.44
CA ASN A 30 -1.29 -22.20 -6.46
C ASN A 30 -1.79 -21.24 -5.39
N LEU A 31 -1.47 -21.51 -4.12
CA LEU A 31 -1.75 -20.60 -3.03
C LEU A 31 -0.79 -19.40 -3.09
N ALA A 32 -1.31 -18.22 -2.80
CA ALA A 32 -0.51 -17.04 -2.51
C ALA A 32 -1.33 -16.01 -1.73
N GLN A 33 -0.73 -15.47 -0.69
CA GLN A 33 -1.34 -14.41 0.11
C GLN A 33 -0.93 -13.03 -0.38
N GLU A 34 0.32 -12.90 -0.86
CA GLU A 34 0.86 -11.67 -1.42
C GLU A 34 0.71 -11.66 -2.94
N ILE A 35 0.21 -10.54 -3.47
CA ILE A 35 0.03 -10.32 -4.92
C ILE A 35 0.36 -8.86 -5.20
N HIS A 36 1.39 -8.64 -6.02
CA HIS A 36 1.84 -7.31 -6.37
C HIS A 36 1.94 -7.15 -7.89
N VAL A 37 1.22 -6.17 -8.41
CA VAL A 37 1.23 -5.77 -9.82
C VAL A 37 2.22 -4.63 -9.98
N SER A 38 3.13 -4.73 -10.93
CA SER A 38 4.02 -3.61 -11.29
C SER A 38 3.19 -2.39 -11.75
N LEU A 39 3.67 -1.18 -11.47
CA LEU A 39 2.91 0.03 -11.80
C LEU A 39 2.58 0.15 -13.30
N ASN A 40 3.41 -0.39 -14.19
CA ASN A 40 3.13 -0.44 -15.63
C ASN A 40 2.18 -1.58 -16.05
N GLY A 41 1.70 -2.40 -15.12
CA GLY A 41 0.77 -3.49 -15.37
C GLY A 41 1.35 -4.72 -16.10
N LYS A 42 2.67 -4.81 -16.31
CA LYS A 42 3.29 -5.90 -17.10
C LYS A 42 3.59 -7.15 -16.30
N TYR A 43 4.01 -6.98 -15.05
CA TYR A 43 4.45 -8.08 -14.20
C TYR A 43 3.59 -8.18 -12.95
N VAL A 44 3.40 -9.40 -12.48
CA VAL A 44 2.76 -9.69 -11.19
C VAL A 44 3.66 -10.63 -10.43
N ALA A 45 4.09 -10.22 -9.24
CA ALA A 45 4.77 -11.09 -8.29
C ALA A 45 3.77 -11.63 -7.27
N MET A 46 3.94 -12.87 -6.86
CA MET A 46 3.10 -13.54 -5.88
C MET A 46 3.95 -14.29 -4.89
N GLY A 47 3.54 -14.26 -3.63
CA GLY A 47 4.23 -14.94 -2.54
C GLY A 47 3.30 -15.72 -1.63
N ASP A 48 3.70 -16.95 -1.31
CA ASP A 48 3.08 -17.79 -0.30
C ASP A 48 4.07 -17.93 0.87
N TYR A 49 3.77 -17.24 1.99
CA TYR A 49 4.64 -17.28 3.17
C TYR A 49 4.44 -18.53 4.03
N GLU A 50 3.38 -19.29 3.84
CA GLU A 50 3.18 -20.57 4.54
C GLU A 50 4.07 -21.66 3.95
N GLN A 51 4.18 -21.70 2.63
CA GLN A 51 4.98 -22.68 1.90
C GLN A 51 6.37 -22.15 1.50
N ASN A 52 6.64 -20.85 1.65
CA ASN A 52 7.81 -20.15 1.13
C ASN A 52 8.01 -20.36 -0.38
N LEU A 53 6.95 -20.12 -1.12
CA LEU A 53 6.92 -20.22 -2.57
C LEU A 53 6.64 -18.85 -3.19
N SER A 54 7.26 -18.60 -4.33
CA SER A 54 7.05 -17.37 -5.07
C SER A 54 6.83 -17.65 -6.54
N TYR A 55 6.10 -16.75 -7.17
CA TYR A 55 5.78 -16.83 -8.58
C TYR A 55 5.91 -15.46 -9.24
N ILE A 56 6.20 -15.45 -10.53
CA ILE A 56 6.11 -14.27 -11.37
C ILE A 56 5.23 -14.57 -12.59
N TRP A 57 4.47 -13.56 -12.99
CA TRP A 57 3.61 -13.63 -14.15
C TRP A 57 3.85 -12.42 -15.05
N ASN A 58 4.09 -12.64 -16.32
CA ASN A 58 4.14 -11.60 -17.32
C ASN A 58 2.77 -11.51 -18.03
N ILE A 59 2.08 -10.38 -17.87
CA ILE A 59 0.73 -10.18 -18.42
C ILE A 59 0.71 -10.16 -19.95
N ASP A 60 1.79 -9.73 -20.61
CA ASP A 60 1.92 -9.77 -22.07
C ASP A 60 1.97 -11.22 -22.60
N ASN A 61 2.32 -12.17 -21.73
CA ASN A 61 2.31 -13.60 -22.01
C ASN A 61 1.72 -14.37 -20.81
N PRO A 62 0.39 -14.37 -20.64
CA PRO A 62 -0.27 -14.93 -19.45
C PRO A 62 -0.03 -16.43 -19.23
N GLU A 63 0.38 -17.17 -20.25
CA GLU A 63 0.70 -18.59 -20.14
C GLU A 63 2.07 -18.85 -19.48
N THR A 64 2.87 -17.81 -19.23
CA THR A 64 4.21 -17.92 -18.62
C THR A 64 4.19 -17.74 -17.10
N PHE A 65 3.16 -18.23 -16.43
CA PHE A 65 3.21 -18.34 -14.98
C PHE A 65 4.42 -19.18 -14.56
N GLN A 66 5.34 -18.57 -13.82
CA GLN A 66 6.61 -19.19 -13.50
C GLN A 66 6.86 -19.17 -11.99
N ALA A 67 7.15 -20.34 -11.44
CA ALA A 67 7.70 -20.43 -10.07
C ALA A 67 9.11 -19.83 -10.02
N LEU A 68 9.38 -19.06 -8.96
CA LEU A 68 10.71 -18.53 -8.70
C LEU A 68 11.57 -19.55 -7.95
N PRO A 69 12.89 -19.48 -8.08
CA PRO A 69 13.78 -20.48 -7.49
C PRO A 69 13.86 -20.40 -5.97
N GLY A 70 14.05 -21.55 -5.32
CA GLY A 70 14.31 -21.66 -3.88
C GLY A 70 13.10 -21.49 -2.98
N GLU A 71 13.31 -21.57 -1.66
CA GLU A 71 12.31 -21.26 -0.64
C GLU A 71 12.29 -19.73 -0.43
N SER A 72 11.42 -19.03 -1.14
CA SER A 72 11.37 -17.57 -1.16
C SER A 72 9.94 -17.03 -1.08
N VAL A 73 9.77 -15.79 -0.61
CA VAL A 73 8.52 -15.07 -0.71
C VAL A 73 8.75 -13.73 -1.42
N ALA A 74 8.04 -13.54 -2.52
CA ALA A 74 8.05 -12.29 -3.27
C ALA A 74 7.04 -11.31 -2.65
N TYR A 75 7.49 -10.07 -2.43
CA TYR A 75 6.66 -9.01 -1.86
C TYR A 75 6.30 -7.93 -2.87
N GLU A 76 7.17 -7.57 -3.78
CA GLU A 76 6.87 -6.55 -4.77
C GLU A 76 7.69 -6.72 -6.06
N VAL A 77 7.22 -6.09 -7.15
CA VAL A 77 7.84 -6.16 -8.48
C VAL A 77 7.91 -4.78 -9.12
N ALA A 78 9.10 -4.45 -9.63
CA ALA A 78 9.34 -3.23 -10.41
C ALA A 78 8.85 -3.35 -11.86
N ASN A 79 8.87 -2.22 -12.60
CA ASN A 79 8.39 -2.15 -13.98
C ASN A 79 9.22 -2.95 -14.99
N ASP A 80 10.44 -3.31 -14.66
CA ASP A 80 11.34 -4.12 -15.46
C ASP A 80 11.26 -5.63 -15.14
N GLY A 81 10.47 -6.01 -14.13
CA GLY A 81 10.32 -7.38 -13.66
C GLY A 81 11.30 -7.76 -12.54
N THR A 82 12.08 -6.83 -12.02
CA THR A 82 12.88 -7.03 -10.80
C THR A 82 11.95 -7.28 -9.61
N VAL A 83 12.12 -8.41 -8.92
CA VAL A 83 11.28 -8.82 -7.77
C VAL A 83 12.07 -8.69 -6.48
N VAL A 84 11.43 -8.25 -5.42
CA VAL A 84 12.02 -8.21 -4.07
C VAL A 84 11.24 -9.06 -3.09
N GLY A 85 11.92 -9.48 -2.03
CA GLY A 85 11.32 -10.32 -1.01
C GLY A 85 12.35 -10.87 -0.02
N TYR A 86 12.12 -12.07 0.43
CA TYR A 86 13.10 -12.80 1.21
C TYR A 86 13.32 -14.22 0.65
N ILE A 87 14.49 -14.76 0.96
CA ILE A 87 14.79 -16.16 0.77
C ILE A 87 15.09 -16.81 2.13
N LYS A 88 14.52 -17.98 2.36
CA LYS A 88 14.76 -18.76 3.56
C LYS A 88 16.08 -19.51 3.45
N GLN A 89 16.97 -19.26 4.37
CA GLN A 89 18.27 -19.90 4.48
C GLN A 89 18.21 -21.11 5.42
N PRO A 90 19.20 -22.03 5.37
CA PRO A 90 19.31 -23.12 6.34
C PRO A 90 19.23 -22.61 7.78
N GLY A 91 18.51 -23.34 8.64
CA GLY A 91 18.29 -22.95 10.04
C GLY A 91 17.09 -22.01 10.24
N GLY A 92 16.26 -21.79 9.22
CA GLY A 92 15.05 -20.96 9.33
C GLY A 92 15.33 -19.46 9.37
N VAL A 93 16.45 -19.04 8.80
CA VAL A 93 16.87 -17.65 8.74
C VAL A 93 16.34 -17.01 7.45
N TYR A 94 15.64 -15.90 7.56
CA TYR A 94 15.10 -15.14 6.42
C TYR A 94 16.06 -14.01 6.04
N ARG A 95 16.42 -13.92 4.77
CA ARG A 95 17.33 -12.89 4.25
C ARG A 95 16.71 -12.13 3.10
N PRO A 96 16.83 -10.79 3.10
CA PRO A 96 16.29 -9.96 2.03
C PRO A 96 17.03 -10.27 0.74
N CYS A 97 16.28 -10.32 -0.33
CA CYS A 97 16.84 -10.64 -1.63
C CYS A 97 16.14 -9.87 -2.76
N VAL A 98 16.83 -9.78 -3.87
CA VAL A 98 16.32 -9.24 -5.13
C VAL A 98 16.53 -10.28 -6.23
N LEU A 99 15.51 -10.50 -7.04
CA LEU A 99 15.58 -11.35 -8.22
C LEU A 99 15.84 -10.49 -9.44
N GLU A 100 16.98 -10.69 -10.05
CA GLU A 100 17.37 -10.03 -11.29
C GLU A 100 17.83 -11.10 -12.29
N ASN A 101 17.38 -11.02 -13.53
CA ASN A 101 17.74 -11.97 -14.58
C ASN A 101 17.48 -13.45 -14.21
N GLY A 102 16.47 -13.72 -13.36
CA GLY A 102 16.08 -15.07 -12.97
C GLY A 102 16.88 -15.67 -11.81
N GLU A 103 17.76 -14.92 -11.18
CA GLU A 103 18.57 -15.37 -10.04
C GLU A 103 18.37 -14.48 -8.81
N TRP A 104 18.23 -15.08 -7.63
CA TRP A 104 18.19 -14.36 -6.37
C TRP A 104 19.57 -13.91 -5.92
N THR A 105 19.71 -12.62 -5.66
CA THR A 105 20.88 -12.01 -5.04
C THR A 105 20.52 -11.57 -3.61
N LEU A 106 21.33 -11.98 -2.62
CA LEU A 106 21.14 -11.52 -1.24
C LEU A 106 21.52 -10.04 -1.13
N LEU A 107 20.66 -9.29 -0.46
CA LEU A 107 20.94 -7.89 -0.13
C LEU A 107 21.80 -7.81 1.14
N PRO A 108 22.71 -6.81 1.25
CA PRO A 108 23.52 -6.62 2.45
C PRO A 108 22.64 -6.29 3.66
N CYS A 109 22.99 -6.84 4.82
CA CYS A 109 22.28 -6.63 6.07
C CYS A 109 23.17 -5.95 7.11
N HIS A 110 22.54 -5.36 8.13
CA HIS A 110 23.25 -4.93 9.33
C HIS A 110 23.95 -6.13 10.00
N PRO A 111 25.20 -5.98 10.51
CA PRO A 111 25.95 -7.11 11.08
C PRO A 111 25.25 -7.83 12.25
N ALA A 112 24.41 -7.13 13.02
CA ALA A 112 23.67 -7.69 14.15
C ALA A 112 22.24 -8.13 13.79
N VAL A 113 21.92 -8.30 12.49
CA VAL A 113 20.67 -8.91 12.05
C VAL A 113 20.60 -10.34 12.56
N ALA A 114 19.57 -10.65 13.33
CA ALA A 114 19.35 -11.96 13.89
C ALA A 114 18.79 -12.95 12.84
N ASN A 115 17.53 -13.31 12.95
CA ASN A 115 16.91 -14.34 12.13
C ASN A 115 16.03 -13.83 10.98
N THR A 116 15.66 -12.56 11.00
CA THR A 116 14.70 -12.01 10.00
C THR A 116 15.17 -10.68 9.44
N ALA A 117 15.24 -10.63 8.13
CA ALA A 117 15.31 -9.39 7.35
C ALA A 117 14.62 -9.61 6.01
N GLU A 118 13.89 -8.61 5.55
CA GLU A 118 12.99 -8.70 4.41
C GLU A 118 13.10 -7.45 3.54
N ALA A 119 13.04 -7.60 2.23
CA ALA A 119 12.90 -6.52 1.27
C ALA A 119 11.42 -6.44 0.89
N ASN A 120 10.71 -5.44 1.42
CA ASN A 120 9.25 -5.37 1.36
C ASN A 120 8.74 -4.61 0.14
N CYS A 121 9.47 -3.58 -0.31
CA CYS A 121 9.03 -2.68 -1.37
C CYS A 121 10.16 -2.34 -2.32
N ILE A 122 9.84 -2.04 -3.58
CA ILE A 122 10.80 -1.57 -4.58
C ILE A 122 10.20 -0.41 -5.39
N THR A 123 11.03 0.57 -5.73
CA THR A 123 10.60 1.64 -6.64
C THR A 123 10.31 1.10 -8.04
N PRO A 124 9.40 1.76 -8.79
CA PRO A 124 9.03 1.31 -10.14
C PRO A 124 10.21 1.19 -11.12
N ASP A 125 11.25 1.99 -10.92
CA ASP A 125 12.49 1.98 -11.72
C ASP A 125 13.51 0.92 -11.26
N GLY A 126 13.18 0.15 -10.22
CA GLY A 126 14.03 -0.92 -9.70
C GLY A 126 15.31 -0.47 -9.01
N LYS A 127 15.42 0.80 -8.56
CA LYS A 127 16.68 1.35 -8.03
C LYS A 127 16.74 1.50 -6.52
N ILE A 128 15.59 1.59 -5.85
CA ILE A 128 15.52 1.73 -4.40
C ILE A 128 14.59 0.66 -3.85
N ILE A 129 15.07 -0.05 -2.84
CA ILE A 129 14.32 -1.05 -2.10
C ILE A 129 14.18 -0.56 -0.66
N ALA A 130 12.98 -0.72 -0.08
CA ALA A 130 12.78 -0.54 1.35
C ALA A 130 12.43 -1.87 2.01
N GLY A 131 12.84 -2.02 3.26
CA GLY A 131 12.59 -3.26 3.98
C GLY A 131 12.72 -3.12 5.48
N THR A 132 12.68 -4.25 6.15
CA THR A 132 12.72 -4.37 7.61
C THR A 132 13.80 -5.36 8.03
N GLN A 133 14.56 -5.04 9.07
CA GLN A 133 15.57 -5.92 9.66
C GLN A 133 15.31 -6.07 11.17
N PHE A 134 15.27 -7.31 11.66
CA PHE A 134 15.25 -7.57 13.10
C PHE A 134 16.67 -7.56 13.64
N ILE A 135 17.03 -6.51 14.37
CA ILE A 135 18.35 -6.29 14.91
C ILE A 135 18.37 -6.62 16.40
N ASN A 136 19.31 -7.47 16.79
CA ASN A 136 19.52 -7.84 18.19
C ASN A 136 21.01 -7.75 18.53
N ASP A 137 21.46 -6.55 18.86
CA ASP A 137 22.84 -6.31 19.30
C ASP A 137 22.91 -6.34 20.83
N PRO A 138 23.45 -7.40 21.44
CA PRO A 138 23.56 -7.51 22.89
C PRO A 138 24.53 -6.50 23.51
N THR A 139 25.36 -5.85 22.71
CA THR A 139 26.40 -4.91 23.15
C THR A 139 25.97 -3.46 23.10
N SER A 140 24.82 -3.17 22.46
CA SER A 140 24.27 -1.84 22.28
C SER A 140 22.88 -1.69 22.94
N GLU A 141 22.33 -0.50 22.86
CA GLU A 141 20.92 -0.25 23.25
C GLU A 141 19.93 -0.86 22.24
N ILE A 142 20.41 -1.30 21.07
CA ILE A 142 19.60 -1.91 20.01
C ILE A 142 19.36 -3.38 20.37
N LYS A 143 18.22 -3.68 20.99
CA LYS A 143 17.88 -5.03 21.45
C LYS A 143 16.55 -5.48 20.87
N GLY A 144 16.62 -6.54 20.05
CA GLY A 144 15.45 -7.30 19.61
C GLY A 144 14.33 -6.46 19.00
N ARG A 145 14.66 -5.54 18.09
CA ARG A 145 13.69 -4.65 17.45
C ARG A 145 13.74 -4.71 15.93
N TYR A 146 12.61 -4.44 15.33
CA TYR A 146 12.48 -4.26 13.89
C TYR A 146 12.84 -2.83 13.51
N TYR A 147 13.81 -2.69 12.59
CA TYR A 147 14.22 -1.39 12.05
C TYR A 147 14.03 -1.35 10.54
N PRO A 148 13.55 -0.22 10.01
CA PRO A 148 13.50 -0.02 8.58
C PRO A 148 14.90 0.14 8.00
N CYS A 149 15.03 -0.16 6.74
CA CYS A 149 16.24 0.07 5.97
C CYS A 149 15.92 0.30 4.50
N ILE A 150 16.86 0.84 3.78
CA ILE A 150 16.80 0.94 2.33
C ILE A 150 18.07 0.39 1.69
N TRP A 151 17.90 -0.12 0.48
CA TRP A 151 19.01 -0.45 -0.40
C TRP A 151 18.91 0.39 -1.66
N LYS A 152 20.03 0.98 -2.06
CA LYS A 152 20.14 1.73 -3.31
C LYS A 152 21.06 0.98 -4.26
N LYS A 153 20.63 0.87 -5.51
CA LYS A 153 21.43 0.29 -6.59
C LYS A 153 22.39 1.35 -7.10
N ASN A 154 23.68 1.08 -7.03
CA ASN A 154 24.72 1.97 -7.54
C ASN A 154 24.85 1.85 -9.06
N ASP A 155 25.57 2.77 -9.69
CA ASP A 155 25.82 2.77 -11.14
C ASP A 155 26.58 1.52 -11.60
N ASP A 156 27.33 0.86 -10.71
CA ASP A 156 28.03 -0.41 -10.99
C ASP A 156 27.12 -1.65 -10.78
N GLY A 157 25.84 -1.46 -10.51
CA GLY A 157 24.84 -2.51 -10.31
C GLY A 157 24.80 -3.12 -8.93
N ARG A 158 25.70 -2.73 -8.01
CA ARG A 158 25.72 -3.24 -6.63
C ARG A 158 24.70 -2.53 -5.74
N TRP A 159 24.12 -3.28 -4.80
CA TRP A 159 23.23 -2.77 -3.79
C TRP A 159 23.98 -2.30 -2.55
N THR A 160 23.69 -1.09 -2.08
CA THR A 160 24.26 -0.50 -0.86
C THR A 160 23.16 -0.29 0.17
N LEU A 161 23.38 -0.80 1.38
CA LEU A 161 22.47 -0.65 2.51
C LEU A 161 22.63 0.75 3.13
N THR A 162 21.50 1.42 3.37
CA THR A 162 21.36 2.50 4.36
C THR A 162 20.52 1.96 5.50
N ASP A 163 21.12 1.84 6.64
CA ASP A 163 20.55 1.27 7.85
C ASP A 163 20.00 2.40 8.72
N TYR A 164 18.76 2.23 9.17
CA TYR A 164 18.07 3.19 10.04
C TYR A 164 17.95 2.71 11.50
N SER A 165 18.80 1.79 11.94
CA SER A 165 18.82 1.30 13.32
C SER A 165 19.15 2.38 14.37
N TYR A 166 19.68 3.52 13.92
CA TYR A 166 19.91 4.70 14.77
C TYR A 166 18.65 5.49 15.09
N ILE A 167 17.53 5.24 14.40
CA ILE A 167 16.27 5.94 14.64
C ILE A 167 15.81 5.59 16.06
N LYS A 168 15.62 6.63 16.87
CA LYS A 168 15.05 6.46 18.20
C LYS A 168 13.56 6.17 18.05
N LEU A 169 13.21 4.88 18.02
CA LEU A 169 11.82 4.46 18.11
C LEU A 169 11.33 4.63 19.55
N PRO A 170 10.10 5.10 19.75
CA PRO A 170 9.48 5.11 21.07
C PRO A 170 9.49 3.70 21.69
N ASP A 171 9.02 3.51 22.93
CA ASP A 171 9.12 2.24 23.68
C ASP A 171 8.41 1.02 23.03
N HIS A 172 8.56 0.88 21.73
CA HIS A 172 7.95 -0.11 20.88
C HIS A 172 8.94 -1.15 20.39
N GLN A 173 8.41 -2.26 19.90
CA GLN A 173 9.22 -3.36 19.37
C GLN A 173 9.84 -3.08 18.01
N GLY A 174 9.39 -2.05 17.30
CA GLY A 174 10.02 -1.64 16.06
C GLY A 174 9.08 -1.05 15.02
N PHE A 175 9.60 -0.88 13.81
CA PHE A 175 8.89 -0.39 12.64
C PHE A 175 8.82 -1.48 11.58
N LEU A 176 7.63 -1.75 11.04
CA LEU A 176 7.41 -2.68 9.94
C LEU A 176 7.11 -1.91 8.65
N THR A 177 7.98 -2.09 7.68
CA THR A 177 7.87 -1.47 6.34
C THR A 177 6.74 -2.11 5.54
N LYS A 178 5.89 -1.29 4.94
CA LYS A 178 4.75 -1.72 4.11
C LYS A 178 4.72 -1.11 2.72
N CYS A 179 5.18 0.13 2.57
CA CYS A 179 5.17 0.82 1.30
C CYS A 179 6.33 1.82 1.18
N LEU A 180 6.67 2.17 -0.06
CA LEU A 180 7.78 3.06 -0.39
C LEU A 180 7.32 4.10 -1.41
N TYR A 181 7.57 5.37 -1.13
CA TYR A 181 7.31 6.47 -2.02
C TYR A 181 8.57 7.34 -2.16
N VAL A 182 8.86 7.79 -3.36
CA VAL A 182 9.97 8.72 -3.63
C VAL A 182 9.41 9.98 -4.25
N ASN A 183 9.71 11.12 -3.63
CA ASN A 183 9.28 12.45 -4.09
C ASN A 183 10.50 13.36 -4.24
N GLY A 184 11.03 13.49 -5.44
CA GLY A 184 12.29 14.16 -5.67
C GLY A 184 13.44 13.47 -4.93
N ASP A 185 14.08 14.19 -4.00
CA ASP A 185 15.16 13.64 -3.16
C ASP A 185 14.65 12.92 -1.90
N ASP A 186 13.36 13.07 -1.56
CA ASP A 186 12.78 12.46 -0.38
C ASP A 186 12.44 11.00 -0.60
N ILE A 187 12.92 10.15 0.30
CA ILE A 187 12.59 8.73 0.39
C ILE A 187 11.69 8.54 1.60
N ILE A 188 10.45 8.14 1.34
CA ILE A 188 9.41 8.00 2.33
C ILE A 188 9.04 6.53 2.46
N ILE A 189 9.24 5.96 3.64
CA ILE A 189 8.85 4.61 4.00
C ILE A 189 7.58 4.70 4.83
N GLY A 190 6.50 4.11 4.35
CA GLY A 190 5.25 3.99 5.08
C GLY A 190 5.11 2.60 5.71
N GLY A 191 4.37 2.54 6.80
CA GLY A 191 4.12 1.29 7.50
C GLY A 191 3.49 1.52 8.87
N ARG A 192 3.97 0.77 9.85
CA ARG A 192 3.47 0.82 11.21
C ARG A 192 4.58 0.70 12.26
N LEU A 193 4.40 1.38 13.37
CA LEU A 193 5.12 1.08 14.59
C LEU A 193 4.45 -0.10 15.27
N TYR A 194 5.24 -1.11 15.60
CA TYR A 194 4.77 -2.33 16.24
C TYR A 194 4.99 -2.23 17.75
N CYS A 195 3.92 -2.33 18.53
CA CYS A 195 3.93 -2.09 19.98
C CYS A 195 3.91 -3.38 20.80
N GLY A 196 4.04 -4.54 20.21
CA GLY A 196 4.27 -5.80 20.93
C GLY A 196 3.06 -6.50 21.53
N ILE A 197 1.93 -5.84 21.71
CA ILE A 197 0.72 -6.41 22.31
C ILE A 197 -0.47 -6.34 21.34
N GLY A 198 -0.18 -6.33 20.03
CA GLY A 198 -1.23 -6.28 19.01
C GLY A 198 -1.65 -4.88 18.61
N SER A 199 -1.03 -3.85 19.14
CA SER A 199 -1.31 -2.46 18.77
C SER A 199 -0.30 -1.96 17.76
N GLU A 200 -0.81 -1.35 16.73
CA GLU A 200 -0.07 -0.85 15.60
C GLU A 200 -0.43 0.61 15.38
N VAL A 201 0.54 1.40 14.97
CA VAL A 201 0.34 2.83 14.73
C VAL A 201 0.85 3.19 13.35
N PRO A 202 0.04 3.86 12.49
CA PRO A 202 0.50 4.26 11.18
C PRO A 202 1.66 5.24 11.32
N ALA A 203 2.74 5.00 10.61
CA ALA A 203 3.95 5.80 10.72
C ALA A 203 4.65 5.98 9.38
N LEU A 204 5.36 7.10 9.24
CA LEU A 204 6.22 7.39 8.11
C LEU A 204 7.65 7.66 8.58
N ILE A 205 8.61 7.21 7.79
CA ILE A 205 10.01 7.57 7.92
C ILE A 205 10.42 8.32 6.66
N VAL A 206 10.81 9.56 6.83
CA VAL A 206 11.23 10.46 5.75
C VAL A 206 12.72 10.69 5.86
N ASN A 207 13.50 10.20 4.89
CA ASN A 207 14.96 10.33 4.86
C ASN A 207 15.65 9.85 6.15
N GLY A 208 15.07 8.86 6.83
CA GLY A 208 15.60 8.33 8.07
C GLY A 208 15.11 9.03 9.35
N GLU A 209 14.15 9.93 9.25
CA GLU A 209 13.52 10.58 10.40
C GLU A 209 12.07 10.13 10.53
N LEU A 210 11.64 9.84 11.76
CA LEU A 210 10.28 9.41 12.06
C LEU A 210 9.35 10.63 12.02
N LYS A 211 8.38 10.65 11.10
CA LYS A 211 7.35 11.68 11.01
C LYS A 211 6.15 11.34 11.90
N PHE A 212 5.46 12.36 12.41
CA PHE A 212 4.28 12.36 13.29
C PHE A 212 4.57 12.10 14.77
N TRP A 213 5.79 11.74 15.16
CA TRP A 213 6.04 11.21 16.49
C TRP A 213 6.96 12.06 17.37
N ASN A 214 7.44 13.20 16.86
CA ASN A 214 8.27 14.13 17.64
C ASN A 214 7.49 14.87 18.72
N GLU A 215 6.16 14.94 18.62
CA GLU A 215 5.25 15.68 19.49
C GLU A 215 4.43 14.76 20.40
N ILE A 216 4.54 13.46 20.20
CA ILE A 216 3.82 12.49 21.00
C ILE A 216 4.55 12.30 22.33
N SER A 217 3.96 12.87 23.35
CA SER A 217 4.38 12.64 24.71
C SER A 217 4.17 11.17 25.06
N THR A 218 5.27 10.48 25.38
CA THR A 218 5.35 9.25 26.15
C THR A 218 4.07 8.42 26.22
N TYR A 219 4.24 7.13 25.87
CA TYR A 219 3.35 6.04 26.17
C TYR A 219 2.41 6.36 27.33
N SER A 220 1.14 6.52 27.05
CA SER A 220 0.13 6.54 28.07
C SER A 220 -0.37 5.13 28.27
N GLU A 221 -0.70 4.79 29.50
CA GLU A 221 -1.28 3.51 29.87
C GLU A 221 -2.38 3.10 28.88
N PRO A 222 -2.46 1.82 28.52
CA PRO A 222 -3.42 1.34 27.55
C PRO A 222 -4.81 1.85 27.92
N LEU A 223 -5.54 2.40 26.94
CA LEU A 223 -6.97 2.65 27.07
C LEU A 223 -7.64 1.30 27.29
N ILE A 224 -7.81 0.93 28.55
CA ILE A 224 -8.61 -0.23 28.89
C ILE A 224 -10.06 0.20 28.64
N TRP A 225 -10.54 -0.04 27.42
CA TRP A 225 -11.97 -0.23 27.26
C TRP A 225 -12.35 -1.29 28.28
N LYS A 226 -13.48 -1.13 28.97
CA LYS A 226 -14.12 -2.26 29.63
C LYS A 226 -14.45 -3.27 28.55
N GLY A 227 -13.44 -4.09 28.21
CA GLY A 227 -13.57 -5.15 27.23
C GLY A 227 -14.59 -6.11 27.80
N GLN A 228 -15.54 -6.46 26.96
CA GLN A 228 -16.40 -7.59 27.30
C GLN A 228 -15.54 -8.83 27.15
N TYR A 229 -15.62 -9.70 28.14
CA TYR A 229 -14.95 -11.00 28.06
C TYR A 229 -15.76 -11.91 27.12
N GLY A 230 -15.11 -12.48 26.13
CA GLY A 230 -15.70 -13.51 25.29
C GLY A 230 -15.74 -14.84 26.04
N ALA A 231 -16.91 -15.43 26.15
CA ALA A 231 -17.14 -16.70 26.83
C ALA A 231 -18.00 -17.62 25.94
N TYR A 232 -17.97 -18.95 26.22
CA TYR A 232 -18.82 -19.90 25.57
C TYR A 232 -19.76 -20.52 26.60
N ASP A 233 -21.04 -20.64 26.29
CA ASP A 233 -21.99 -21.35 27.12
C ASP A 233 -21.82 -22.90 27.03
N GLU A 234 -22.56 -23.64 27.82
CA GLU A 234 -22.52 -25.11 27.84
C GLU A 234 -22.88 -25.79 26.51
N ASN A 235 -23.46 -25.03 25.57
CA ASN A 235 -23.79 -25.45 24.21
C ASN A 235 -22.76 -25.01 23.17
N GLY A 236 -21.67 -24.38 23.60
CA GLY A 236 -20.63 -23.85 22.71
C GLY A 236 -21.03 -22.57 22.00
N LYS A 237 -22.09 -21.88 22.42
CA LYS A 237 -22.50 -20.61 21.85
C LYS A 237 -21.73 -19.47 22.54
N GLN A 238 -21.13 -18.60 21.74
CA GLN A 238 -20.40 -17.43 22.21
C GLN A 238 -21.35 -16.39 22.82
N TYR A 239 -20.96 -15.84 23.96
CA TYR A 239 -21.56 -14.66 24.58
C TYR A 239 -20.48 -13.74 25.14
N PHE A 240 -20.86 -12.50 25.48
CA PHE A 240 -19.98 -11.53 26.10
C PHE A 240 -20.42 -11.27 27.54
N THR A 241 -19.47 -11.13 28.45
CA THR A 241 -19.72 -10.87 29.86
C THR A 241 -18.79 -9.77 30.39
N ASP A 242 -19.30 -8.97 31.31
CA ASP A 242 -18.52 -7.94 32.03
C ASP A 242 -17.95 -8.49 33.33
N ASP A 243 -18.28 -9.72 33.73
CA ASP A 243 -17.78 -10.37 34.92
C ASP A 243 -16.41 -11.01 34.68
N PRO A 244 -15.32 -10.48 35.24
CA PRO A 244 -13.97 -11.02 35.07
C PRO A 244 -13.80 -12.41 35.71
N ASN A 245 -14.77 -12.85 36.53
CA ASN A 245 -14.73 -14.14 37.22
C ASN A 245 -15.62 -15.18 36.55
N ASP A 246 -16.23 -14.90 35.41
CA ASP A 246 -17.03 -15.87 34.68
C ASP A 246 -16.14 -17.06 34.31
N PRO A 247 -16.46 -18.29 34.78
CA PRO A 247 -15.63 -19.47 34.58
C PRO A 247 -15.55 -19.94 33.11
N ASN A 248 -16.40 -19.40 32.25
CA ASN A 248 -16.46 -19.75 30.84
C ASN A 248 -15.67 -18.80 29.93
N ILE A 249 -14.93 -17.86 30.51
CA ILE A 249 -14.10 -16.92 29.74
C ILE A 249 -13.05 -17.71 28.97
N PHE A 250 -13.06 -17.56 27.66
CA PHE A 250 -12.11 -18.19 26.75
C PHE A 250 -11.04 -17.21 26.25
N TYR A 251 -11.41 -15.95 26.07
CA TYR A 251 -10.47 -14.93 25.63
C TYR A 251 -10.89 -13.56 26.15
N TYR A 252 -9.90 -12.69 26.29
CA TYR A 252 -10.09 -11.28 26.49
C TYR A 252 -10.24 -10.63 25.11
N ASP A 253 -11.38 -10.03 24.80
CA ASP A 253 -11.46 -9.04 23.75
C ASP A 253 -11.04 -7.70 24.37
N TYR A 254 -9.75 -7.50 24.43
CA TYR A 254 -9.23 -6.18 24.69
C TYR A 254 -9.43 -5.34 23.43
N ALA A 255 -10.43 -4.52 23.42
CA ALA A 255 -10.36 -3.29 22.67
C ALA A 255 -9.41 -2.31 23.38
N THR A 256 -8.17 -2.72 23.61
CA THR A 256 -7.12 -1.80 23.97
C THR A 256 -6.69 -1.11 22.70
N VAL A 257 -7.04 0.14 22.56
CA VAL A 257 -6.35 1.02 21.64
C VAL A 257 -5.05 1.40 22.32
N ASP A 258 -4.06 0.53 22.28
CA ASP A 258 -2.69 0.91 22.53
C ASP A 258 -2.28 1.77 21.35
N GLY A 259 -2.28 3.04 21.53
CA GLY A 259 -1.99 4.02 20.52
C GLY A 259 -1.15 5.12 21.10
N TYR A 260 -0.70 5.99 20.25
CA TYR A 260 -0.10 7.24 20.69
C TYR A 260 -1.17 8.24 21.02
N ARG A 261 -0.88 9.05 22.04
CA ARG A 261 -1.67 10.20 22.38
C ARG A 261 -1.09 11.41 21.68
N ASP A 262 -1.88 12.09 20.88
CA ASP A 262 -1.55 13.39 20.35
C ASP A 262 -1.41 14.41 21.48
N GLY A 263 -0.28 15.09 21.56
CA GLY A 263 0.01 16.05 22.64
C GLY A 263 -0.86 17.31 22.60
N GLU A 264 -1.36 17.70 21.42
CA GLU A 264 -2.21 18.87 21.25
C GLU A 264 -3.67 18.54 21.45
N THR A 265 -4.17 17.48 20.81
CA THR A 265 -5.61 17.11 20.84
C THR A 265 -5.96 16.18 21.99
N GLY A 266 -4.98 15.46 22.54
CA GLY A 266 -5.20 14.43 23.53
C GLY A 266 -5.87 13.17 22.98
N GLU A 267 -5.99 13.05 21.65
CA GLU A 267 -6.55 11.89 20.97
C GLU A 267 -5.54 10.74 20.91
N TYR A 268 -6.06 9.52 20.86
CA TYR A 268 -5.26 8.30 20.66
C TYR A 268 -5.53 7.73 19.28
N PHE A 269 -4.52 7.12 18.64
CA PHE A 269 -4.71 6.40 17.38
C PHE A 269 -3.94 5.10 17.32
N ALA A 270 -4.54 4.17 16.61
CA ALA A 270 -3.91 2.93 16.16
C ALA A 270 -4.14 2.77 14.66
N GLY A 271 -3.41 1.88 13.99
CA GLY A 271 -3.59 1.58 12.59
C GLY A 271 -2.30 1.29 11.84
N GLU A 272 -2.38 1.28 10.52
CA GLU A 272 -1.22 1.13 9.64
C GLU A 272 -1.42 1.82 8.30
N PHE A 273 -0.32 2.16 7.64
CA PHE A 273 -0.28 2.38 6.21
C PHE A 273 0.07 1.07 5.50
N SER A 274 -0.79 0.63 4.60
CA SER A 274 -0.61 -0.63 3.86
C SER A 274 0.03 -0.40 2.50
N THR A 275 -0.31 0.70 1.82
CA THR A 275 0.13 1.01 0.45
C THR A 275 0.28 2.51 0.23
N VAL A 276 0.86 2.88 -0.90
CA VAL A 276 0.97 4.26 -1.36
C VAL A 276 0.77 4.32 -2.87
N ASP A 277 0.08 5.35 -3.36
CA ASP A 277 -0.04 5.59 -4.80
C ASP A 277 1.11 6.47 -5.34
N ALA A 278 1.11 6.64 -6.65
CA ALA A 278 2.12 7.45 -7.34
C ALA A 278 2.05 8.96 -7.02
N GLN A 279 0.99 9.42 -6.35
CA GLN A 279 0.77 10.81 -5.93
C GLN A 279 1.17 11.06 -4.47
N GLY A 280 1.65 10.01 -3.77
CA GLY A 280 2.01 10.10 -2.36
C GLY A 280 0.82 10.11 -1.40
N ASN A 281 -0.30 9.52 -1.82
CA ASN A 281 -1.39 9.19 -0.91
C ASN A 281 -1.10 7.84 -0.28
N PHE A 282 -0.97 7.80 1.03
CA PHE A 282 -0.79 6.59 1.83
C PHE A 282 -2.15 6.09 2.28
N TYR A 283 -2.43 4.82 2.03
CA TYR A 283 -3.71 4.17 2.31
C TYR A 283 -3.57 3.16 3.43
N GLY A 284 -4.62 3.06 4.24
CA GLY A 284 -4.65 2.12 5.34
C GLY A 284 -5.90 2.27 6.21
N TYR A 285 -5.72 2.04 7.49
CA TYR A 285 -6.78 2.27 8.48
C TYR A 285 -6.25 3.02 9.69
N ARG A 286 -7.16 3.70 10.38
CA ARG A 286 -6.88 4.41 11.61
C ARG A 286 -8.04 4.26 12.58
N THR A 287 -7.70 3.88 13.81
CA THR A 287 -8.61 3.96 14.95
C THR A 287 -8.28 5.21 15.75
N ARG A 288 -9.26 6.00 16.09
CA ARG A 288 -9.12 7.18 16.94
C ARG A 288 -9.94 6.98 18.20
N ALA A 289 -9.36 7.30 19.37
CA ALA A 289 -10.09 7.41 20.62
C ALA A 289 -10.07 8.86 21.06
N PHE A 290 -11.24 9.42 21.34
CA PHE A 290 -11.43 10.81 21.73
C PHE A 290 -12.43 10.91 22.89
N ASN A 291 -12.54 12.08 23.50
CA ASN A 291 -13.36 12.29 24.71
C ASN A 291 -12.98 11.32 25.85
N VAL A 292 -11.68 10.98 25.95
CA VAL A 292 -11.18 10.00 26.92
C VAL A 292 -11.30 10.58 28.32
N LYS A 293 -11.99 9.85 29.22
CA LYS A 293 -12.19 10.20 30.63
C LYS A 293 -11.09 9.61 31.51
N GLU A 294 -11.03 10.06 32.76
CA GLU A 294 -10.08 9.56 33.76
C GLU A 294 -10.23 8.04 34.04
N ASP A 295 -11.43 7.47 33.83
CA ASP A 295 -11.70 6.03 33.98
C ASP A 295 -11.32 5.19 32.75
N GLY A 296 -10.70 5.81 31.74
CA GLY A 296 -10.31 5.16 30.49
C GLY A 296 -11.46 4.95 29.49
N SER A 297 -12.69 5.37 29.82
CA SER A 297 -13.79 5.34 28.83
C SER A 297 -13.67 6.50 27.85
N GLY A 298 -14.06 6.29 26.61
CA GLY A 298 -14.03 7.31 25.55
C GLY A 298 -14.83 6.85 24.34
N ASP A 299 -14.87 7.72 23.34
CA ASP A 299 -15.50 7.43 22.05
C ASP A 299 -14.45 6.82 21.12
N LEU A 300 -14.81 5.77 20.37
CA LEU A 300 -13.97 5.15 19.36
C LEU A 300 -14.52 5.39 17.97
N GLU A 301 -13.65 5.76 17.07
CA GLU A 301 -13.93 5.85 15.65
C GLU A 301 -12.92 5.01 14.88
N ASN A 302 -13.40 3.97 14.19
CA ASN A 302 -12.60 3.14 13.32
C ASN A 302 -12.93 3.47 11.88
N GLY A 303 -11.92 3.65 11.06
CA GLY A 303 -12.13 3.94 9.66
C GLY A 303 -10.93 3.69 8.79
N ALA A 304 -11.20 3.52 7.50
CA ALA A 304 -10.17 3.58 6.50
C ALA A 304 -9.60 5.01 6.42
N THR A 305 -8.32 5.13 6.15
CA THR A 305 -7.64 6.43 6.13
C THR A 305 -6.79 6.61 4.89
N ILE A 306 -6.68 7.86 4.46
CA ILE A 306 -5.74 8.31 3.44
C ILE A 306 -4.94 9.46 4.03
N TYR A 307 -3.63 9.38 3.93
CA TYR A 307 -2.75 10.50 4.24
C TYR A 307 -2.05 10.99 2.97
N ASN A 308 -2.25 12.24 2.59
CA ASN A 308 -1.57 12.85 1.46
C ASN A 308 -0.28 13.53 1.92
N TYR A 309 0.87 12.98 1.54
CA TYR A 309 2.18 13.48 1.94
C TYR A 309 2.44 14.92 1.45
N GLY A 310 2.07 15.22 0.21
CA GLY A 310 2.34 16.54 -0.39
C GLY A 310 1.53 17.68 0.20
N LYS A 311 0.34 17.38 0.74
CA LYS A 311 -0.55 18.36 1.38
C LYS A 311 -0.48 18.34 2.89
N ASP A 312 0.11 17.28 3.47
CA ASP A 312 0.11 17.02 4.91
C ASP A 312 -1.30 16.90 5.51
N GLU A 313 -2.19 16.19 4.81
CA GLU A 313 -3.61 16.10 5.15
C GLU A 313 -4.06 14.65 5.33
N TRP A 314 -4.91 14.42 6.32
CA TRP A 314 -5.59 13.16 6.59
C TRP A 314 -7.03 13.21 6.13
N THR A 315 -7.51 12.11 5.57
CA THR A 315 -8.91 11.89 5.23
C THR A 315 -9.35 10.54 5.79
N ASP A 316 -10.26 10.56 6.77
CA ASP A 316 -10.83 9.35 7.37
C ASP A 316 -12.21 9.04 6.77
N ASN A 317 -12.53 7.77 6.65
CA ASN A 317 -13.81 7.30 6.17
C ASN A 317 -14.33 6.13 7.02
N THR A 318 -15.26 6.43 7.91
CA THR A 318 -15.86 5.44 8.83
C THR A 318 -16.82 4.46 8.14
N GLY A 319 -17.15 4.68 6.88
CA GLY A 319 -17.92 3.74 6.06
C GLY A 319 -17.15 2.52 5.57
N PHE A 320 -15.84 2.46 5.85
CA PHE A 320 -14.93 1.38 5.48
C PHE A 320 -14.00 1.05 6.66
N THR A 321 -13.56 -0.19 6.71
CA THR A 321 -12.63 -0.65 7.76
C THR A 321 -11.17 -0.42 7.40
N ASN A 322 -10.83 -0.52 6.11
CA ASN A 322 -9.47 -0.32 5.61
C ASN A 322 -9.50 0.01 4.12
N PHE A 323 -8.63 0.91 3.68
CA PHE A 323 -8.32 1.12 2.27
C PHE A 323 -7.09 0.31 1.86
N ALA A 324 -7.22 -0.42 0.76
CA ALA A 324 -6.12 -1.23 0.24
C ALA A 324 -5.19 -0.40 -0.64
N ILE A 325 -5.74 0.29 -1.64
CA ILE A 325 -4.97 1.12 -2.58
C ILE A 325 -5.91 2.08 -3.32
N GLY A 326 -5.38 3.20 -3.78
CA GLY A 326 -6.12 4.17 -4.58
C GLY A 326 -5.45 4.52 -5.90
N LEU A 327 -6.24 5.15 -6.75
CA LEU A 327 -5.86 5.60 -8.10
C LEU A 327 -6.40 7.01 -8.36
N GLY A 328 -5.77 7.72 -9.30
CA GLY A 328 -6.28 9.00 -9.78
C GLY A 328 -6.35 10.06 -8.69
N ASN A 329 -5.35 10.13 -7.80
CA ASN A 329 -5.35 11.04 -6.65
C ASN A 329 -6.52 10.77 -5.67
N ALA A 330 -6.79 9.48 -5.41
CA ALA A 330 -7.87 8.97 -4.58
C ALA A 330 -9.30 9.15 -5.16
N ASP A 331 -9.46 9.44 -6.46
CA ASP A 331 -10.78 9.43 -7.11
C ASP A 331 -11.39 8.01 -7.13
N ILE A 332 -10.53 6.99 -7.21
CA ILE A 332 -10.89 5.58 -7.08
C ILE A 332 -10.08 4.99 -5.94
N VAL A 333 -10.75 4.39 -4.96
CA VAL A 333 -10.09 3.73 -3.82
C VAL A 333 -10.69 2.36 -3.59
N PHE A 334 -9.86 1.33 -3.61
CA PHE A 334 -10.25 -0.03 -3.27
C PHE A 334 -10.20 -0.23 -1.76
N ALA A 335 -11.25 -0.82 -1.22
CA ALA A 335 -11.37 -1.09 0.20
C ALA A 335 -11.54 -2.59 0.48
N ASN A 336 -11.27 -3.00 1.70
CA ASN A 336 -11.54 -4.36 2.14
C ASN A 336 -13.05 -4.70 2.05
N GLY A 337 -13.36 -5.99 1.93
CA GLY A 337 -14.75 -6.47 1.85
C GLY A 337 -15.41 -6.26 0.48
N GLY A 338 -14.62 -6.18 -0.59
CA GLY A 338 -15.14 -6.15 -1.97
C GLY A 338 -15.80 -4.84 -2.38
N SER A 339 -15.50 -3.76 -1.67
CA SER A 339 -16.05 -2.42 -1.93
C SER A 339 -14.98 -1.48 -2.48
N MET A 340 -15.41 -0.47 -3.21
CA MET A 340 -14.57 0.63 -3.67
C MET A 340 -15.31 1.96 -3.56
N LEU A 341 -14.55 3.04 -3.50
CA LEU A 341 -15.06 4.40 -3.73
C LEU A 341 -14.77 4.80 -5.17
N VAL A 342 -15.73 5.41 -5.81
CA VAL A 342 -15.56 6.06 -7.12
C VAL A 342 -16.12 7.48 -6.96
N ASN A 343 -15.25 8.48 -6.99
CA ASN A 343 -15.61 9.89 -6.75
C ASN A 343 -16.41 10.10 -5.44
N GLY A 344 -16.03 9.38 -4.37
CA GLY A 344 -16.67 9.44 -3.06
C GLY A 344 -17.94 8.57 -2.91
N GLU A 345 -18.41 7.90 -3.97
CA GLU A 345 -19.54 6.98 -3.91
C GLU A 345 -19.09 5.54 -3.68
N LYS A 346 -19.72 4.85 -2.71
CA LYS A 346 -19.45 3.43 -2.43
C LYS A 346 -20.06 2.55 -3.51
N LYS A 347 -19.24 1.69 -4.11
CA LYS A 347 -19.60 0.70 -5.13
C LYS A 347 -19.13 -0.68 -4.71
N LYS A 348 -19.72 -1.72 -5.29
CA LYS A 348 -19.21 -3.08 -5.18
C LYS A 348 -18.27 -3.37 -6.34
N ILE A 349 -17.05 -3.81 -6.06
CA ILE A 349 -15.97 -3.94 -7.05
C ILE A 349 -16.40 -4.82 -8.23
N THR A 350 -16.91 -6.02 -7.98
CA THR A 350 -17.27 -6.96 -9.03
C THR A 350 -18.40 -6.48 -9.93
N GLU A 351 -19.35 -5.72 -9.38
CA GLU A 351 -20.46 -5.15 -10.14
C GLU A 351 -20.02 -3.92 -10.96
N GLU A 352 -19.24 -3.03 -10.36
CA GLU A 352 -18.76 -1.81 -11.02
C GLU A 352 -17.76 -2.14 -12.15
N LEU A 353 -16.89 -3.12 -11.94
CA LEU A 353 -15.88 -3.50 -12.92
C LEU A 353 -16.34 -4.63 -13.85
N GLY A 354 -17.51 -5.22 -13.63
CA GLY A 354 -18.15 -6.17 -14.54
C GLY A 354 -17.44 -7.52 -14.66
N PHE A 355 -16.76 -8.00 -13.61
CA PHE A 355 -16.12 -9.32 -13.63
C PHE A 355 -16.71 -10.27 -12.59
N THR A 356 -16.51 -11.57 -12.82
CA THR A 356 -16.87 -12.64 -11.90
C THR A 356 -15.66 -13.52 -11.64
N THR A 357 -15.66 -14.21 -10.49
CA THR A 357 -14.64 -15.19 -10.13
C THR A 357 -15.29 -16.52 -9.77
N ASP A 358 -14.64 -17.63 -10.10
CA ASP A 358 -15.12 -18.97 -9.74
C ASP A 358 -15.04 -19.22 -8.22
N ARG A 359 -14.17 -18.50 -7.54
CA ARG A 359 -13.95 -18.52 -6.09
C ARG A 359 -14.53 -17.27 -5.44
N ILE A 360 -14.65 -17.28 -4.12
CA ILE A 360 -15.12 -16.11 -3.36
C ILE A 360 -14.12 -14.95 -3.54
N PHE A 361 -14.55 -13.85 -4.14
CA PHE A 361 -13.74 -12.63 -4.18
C PHE A 361 -13.59 -12.04 -2.78
N THR A 362 -12.37 -11.71 -2.37
CA THR A 362 -12.10 -11.16 -1.03
C THR A 362 -11.70 -9.70 -1.07
N PHE A 363 -10.62 -9.35 -1.77
CA PHE A 363 -10.16 -7.97 -1.87
C PHE A 363 -9.14 -7.76 -3.02
N VAL A 364 -8.92 -6.50 -3.39
CA VAL A 364 -7.84 -6.08 -4.27
C VAL A 364 -6.58 -5.88 -3.44
N ARG A 365 -5.48 -6.50 -3.84
CA ARG A 365 -4.16 -6.38 -3.18
C ARG A 365 -3.32 -5.29 -3.80
N SER A 366 -3.34 -5.21 -5.11
CA SER A 366 -2.49 -4.29 -5.87
C SER A 366 -3.15 -3.94 -7.20
N VAL A 367 -2.68 -2.87 -7.81
CA VAL A 367 -3.25 -2.37 -9.05
C VAL A 367 -2.18 -1.63 -9.86
N SER A 368 -2.23 -1.73 -11.19
CA SER A 368 -1.39 -0.90 -12.07
C SER A 368 -1.76 0.58 -11.94
N SER A 369 -0.85 1.48 -12.27
CA SER A 369 -1.04 2.93 -12.11
C SER A 369 -2.22 3.51 -12.88
N ASP A 370 -2.61 2.86 -13.97
CA ASP A 370 -3.80 3.19 -14.78
C ASP A 370 -5.06 2.42 -14.35
N GLY A 371 -4.94 1.49 -13.40
CA GLY A 371 -6.04 0.66 -12.96
C GLY A 371 -6.47 -0.44 -13.94
N LYS A 372 -5.69 -0.70 -14.98
CA LYS A 372 -6.03 -1.70 -16.01
C LYS A 372 -5.82 -3.13 -15.52
N VAL A 373 -4.83 -3.34 -14.69
CA VAL A 373 -4.46 -4.66 -14.14
C VAL A 373 -4.63 -4.65 -12.63
N LEU A 374 -5.44 -5.57 -12.11
CA LEU A 374 -5.66 -5.73 -10.68
C LEU A 374 -5.17 -7.10 -10.23
N GLY A 375 -4.37 -7.12 -9.19
CA GLY A 375 -4.05 -8.32 -8.41
C GLY A 375 -5.07 -8.49 -7.29
N ILE A 376 -5.81 -9.58 -7.30
CA ILE A 376 -6.89 -9.83 -6.35
C ILE A 376 -6.67 -11.14 -5.60
N ASN A 377 -7.15 -11.21 -4.36
CA ASN A 377 -7.31 -12.46 -3.66
C ASN A 377 -8.72 -13.00 -3.85
N THR A 378 -8.77 -14.30 -4.12
CA THR A 378 -9.98 -15.11 -4.04
C THR A 378 -9.80 -16.17 -2.98
N ALA A 379 -10.87 -16.75 -2.48
CA ALA A 379 -10.78 -17.76 -1.44
C ALA A 379 -11.73 -18.92 -1.67
N GLU A 380 -11.36 -20.08 -1.16
CA GLU A 380 -12.22 -21.23 -0.94
C GLU A 380 -12.28 -21.52 0.55
N ILE A 381 -13.41 -22.09 0.99
CA ILE A 381 -13.55 -22.56 2.36
C ILE A 381 -13.15 -24.02 2.37
N HIS A 382 -12.10 -24.36 3.13
CA HIS A 382 -11.63 -25.72 3.24
C HIS A 382 -12.71 -26.62 3.89
N GLU A 383 -13.14 -27.65 3.16
CA GLU A 383 -14.09 -28.63 3.68
C GLU A 383 -13.47 -29.41 4.86
N GLY A 384 -13.92 -29.14 6.06
CA GLY A 384 -13.48 -29.84 7.28
C GLY A 384 -12.88 -28.94 8.36
N THR A 385 -12.16 -27.86 8.03
CA THR A 385 -11.68 -26.89 9.02
C THR A 385 -12.51 -25.61 9.03
N GLY A 386 -13.19 -25.28 7.93
CA GLY A 386 -13.90 -24.01 7.75
C GLY A 386 -12.97 -22.81 7.52
N GLU A 387 -11.68 -23.04 7.37
CA GLU A 387 -10.69 -22.02 7.14
C GLU A 387 -10.67 -21.54 5.68
N TYR A 388 -10.36 -20.28 5.47
CA TYR A 388 -10.17 -19.72 4.12
C TYR A 388 -8.79 -20.08 3.59
N GLN A 389 -8.76 -20.64 2.38
CA GLN A 389 -7.55 -20.78 1.59
C GLN A 389 -7.56 -19.68 0.50
N TYR A 390 -6.46 -18.92 0.39
CA TYR A 390 -6.37 -17.81 -0.52
C TYR A 390 -5.65 -18.17 -1.81
N PHE A 391 -6.26 -17.79 -2.92
CA PHE A 391 -5.74 -18.00 -4.26
C PHE A 391 -5.62 -16.66 -4.98
N PRO A 392 -4.50 -16.41 -5.65
CA PRO A 392 -4.33 -15.22 -6.44
C PRO A 392 -5.15 -15.30 -7.73
N ALA A 393 -5.67 -14.16 -8.16
CA ALA A 393 -6.19 -13.98 -9.49
C ALA A 393 -5.81 -12.60 -10.03
N ILE A 394 -5.75 -12.50 -11.36
CA ILE A 394 -5.43 -11.27 -12.05
C ILE A 394 -6.63 -10.89 -12.90
N VAL A 395 -7.11 -9.67 -12.70
CA VAL A 395 -8.17 -9.08 -13.54
C VAL A 395 -7.52 -8.08 -14.48
N VAL A 396 -7.70 -8.27 -15.76
CA VAL A 396 -7.25 -7.35 -16.82
C VAL A 396 -8.48 -6.72 -17.43
N LEU A 397 -8.66 -5.43 -17.19
CA LEU A 397 -9.74 -4.64 -17.78
C LEU A 397 -9.43 -4.30 -19.23
N ASP A 398 -10.47 -4.12 -20.05
CA ASP A 398 -10.29 -3.72 -21.43
C ASP A 398 -9.76 -2.29 -21.54
N GLU A 399 -10.32 -1.40 -20.72
CA GLU A 399 -9.92 0.00 -20.63
C GLU A 399 -9.38 0.33 -19.24
N PRO A 400 -8.43 1.27 -19.13
CA PRO A 400 -7.93 1.73 -17.83
C PRO A 400 -9.01 2.45 -17.03
N LEU A 401 -9.00 2.27 -15.69
CA LEU A 401 -9.95 2.91 -14.77
C LEU A 401 -9.73 4.41 -14.66
N VAL A 402 -8.48 4.84 -14.74
CA VAL A 402 -8.12 6.26 -14.78
C VAL A 402 -7.43 6.52 -16.11
N ALA A 403 -7.77 7.63 -16.76
CA ALA A 403 -7.00 8.09 -17.92
C ALA A 403 -5.56 8.25 -17.45
N GLY A 404 -4.69 7.38 -17.92
CA GLY A 404 -3.40 7.14 -17.29
C GLY A 404 -2.70 8.41 -16.87
N ILE A 405 -2.41 8.52 -15.60
CA ILE A 405 -1.27 9.28 -15.16
C ILE A 405 -0.11 8.42 -15.66
N ASP A 406 0.29 8.66 -16.89
CA ASP A 406 1.52 8.13 -17.42
C ASP A 406 2.66 8.77 -16.61
N ASN A 407 2.92 8.27 -15.41
CA ASN A 407 4.24 8.37 -14.83
C ASN A 407 5.15 7.51 -15.69
N VAL A 408 5.43 8.00 -16.88
CA VAL A 408 6.38 7.37 -17.75
C VAL A 408 7.75 7.73 -17.22
N ILE A 409 8.26 6.91 -16.33
CA ILE A 409 9.69 6.81 -16.14
C ILE A 409 10.19 6.16 -17.43
N GLY A 410 10.64 6.98 -18.36
CA GLY A 410 11.34 6.50 -19.55
C GLY A 410 12.57 5.72 -19.09
N ALA A 411 13.03 4.77 -19.91
CA ALA A 411 14.27 4.03 -19.66
C ALA A 411 15.50 4.94 -19.40
N ASP A 412 15.37 6.24 -19.67
CA ASP A 412 16.41 7.27 -19.55
C ASP A 412 16.22 8.19 -18.33
N GLY A 413 15.38 7.82 -17.34
CA GLY A 413 15.16 8.63 -16.12
C GLY A 413 14.26 9.86 -16.30
N VAL A 414 13.59 10.00 -17.44
CA VAL A 414 12.61 11.07 -17.68
C VAL A 414 11.26 10.68 -17.08
N THR A 415 10.70 11.51 -16.22
CA THR A 415 9.37 11.33 -15.62
C THR A 415 8.43 12.43 -16.15
N ILE A 416 7.26 12.04 -16.67
CA ILE A 416 6.20 12.97 -17.08
C ILE A 416 5.00 12.72 -16.17
N ILE A 417 4.61 13.74 -15.40
CA ILE A 417 3.47 13.71 -14.48
C ILE A 417 2.39 14.63 -15.03
N VAL A 418 1.17 14.13 -15.14
CA VAL A 418 0.02 14.91 -15.59
C VAL A 418 -1.00 15.02 -14.46
N SER A 419 -1.36 16.24 -14.14
CA SER A 419 -2.40 16.54 -13.16
C SER A 419 -3.43 17.50 -13.76
N GLU A 420 -4.47 17.85 -13.01
CA GLU A 420 -5.47 18.81 -13.48
C GLU A 420 -4.83 20.15 -13.85
N GLY A 421 -4.99 20.53 -15.12
CA GLY A 421 -4.44 21.78 -15.65
C GLY A 421 -2.89 21.86 -15.70
N ARG A 422 -2.15 20.74 -15.49
CA ARG A 422 -0.70 20.80 -15.33
C ARG A 422 0.00 19.55 -15.88
N ILE A 423 1.16 19.77 -16.49
CA ILE A 423 2.10 18.74 -16.92
C ILE A 423 3.47 19.07 -16.30
N ASP A 424 4.03 18.15 -15.54
CA ASP A 424 5.37 18.23 -14.98
C ASP A 424 6.29 17.21 -15.64
N VAL A 425 7.52 17.61 -15.93
CA VAL A 425 8.56 16.75 -16.52
C VAL A 425 9.81 16.86 -15.67
N ALA A 426 10.29 15.76 -15.14
CA ALA A 426 11.53 15.66 -14.40
C ALA A 426 12.55 14.78 -15.13
N GLY A 427 13.84 14.98 -14.89
CA GLY A 427 14.92 14.17 -15.46
C GLY A 427 15.26 14.46 -16.92
N ALA A 428 14.61 15.42 -17.57
CA ALA A 428 14.91 15.81 -18.96
C ALA A 428 15.71 17.11 -19.04
N ALA A 429 16.70 17.17 -19.93
CA ALA A 429 17.45 18.39 -20.23
C ALA A 429 16.66 19.36 -21.11
N SER A 430 15.74 18.87 -21.93
CA SER A 430 14.87 19.67 -22.78
C SER A 430 13.42 19.19 -22.74
N VAL A 431 12.48 20.14 -22.66
CA VAL A 431 11.05 19.86 -22.62
C VAL A 431 10.32 20.70 -23.65
N ALA A 432 9.36 20.11 -24.35
CA ALA A 432 8.42 20.81 -25.19
C ALA A 432 7.03 20.14 -25.15
N VAL A 433 6.00 20.93 -24.91
CA VAL A 433 4.62 20.50 -24.88
C VAL A 433 3.90 21.07 -26.10
N TYR A 434 3.18 20.22 -26.84
CA TYR A 434 2.46 20.58 -28.06
C TYR A 434 0.97 20.25 -27.92
N ASP A 435 0.10 21.05 -28.50
CA ASP A 435 -1.30 20.68 -28.71
C ASP A 435 -1.43 19.69 -29.88
N LEU A 436 -2.65 19.14 -30.08
CA LEU A 436 -2.92 18.16 -31.16
C LEU A 436 -2.73 18.76 -32.57
N ASN A 437 -2.69 20.08 -32.72
CA ASN A 437 -2.42 20.74 -33.97
C ASN A 437 -0.91 20.93 -34.22
N GLY A 438 -0.06 20.42 -33.35
CA GLY A 438 1.39 20.55 -33.42
C GLY A 438 1.92 21.90 -32.97
N ARG A 439 1.09 22.77 -32.40
CA ARG A 439 1.52 24.08 -31.87
C ARG A 439 2.18 23.87 -30.52
N LYS A 440 3.38 24.36 -30.35
CA LYS A 440 4.10 24.36 -29.07
C LYS A 440 3.40 25.27 -28.07
N VAL A 441 2.95 24.74 -26.94
CA VAL A 441 2.24 25.48 -25.89
C VAL A 441 3.13 25.77 -24.68
N SER A 442 4.18 24.98 -24.46
CA SER A 442 5.17 25.22 -23.40
C SER A 442 6.55 24.64 -23.75
N SER A 443 7.58 25.17 -23.13
CA SER A 443 8.93 24.59 -23.09
C SER A 443 9.50 24.54 -21.68
N SER A 444 8.63 24.64 -20.68
CA SER A 444 9.00 24.55 -19.27
C SER A 444 8.85 23.10 -18.80
N ALA A 445 9.68 22.70 -17.85
CA ALA A 445 9.55 21.45 -17.14
C ALA A 445 8.20 21.34 -16.39
N THR A 446 7.61 22.48 -16.03
CA THR A 446 6.22 22.58 -15.54
C THR A 446 5.41 23.42 -16.54
N ALA A 447 4.37 22.83 -17.12
CA ALA A 447 3.46 23.49 -18.05
C ALA A 447 2.05 23.55 -17.49
N HIS A 448 1.48 24.75 -17.32
CA HIS A 448 0.07 24.95 -17.02
C HIS A 448 -0.71 25.03 -18.34
N VAL A 449 -1.67 24.13 -18.53
CA VAL A 449 -2.41 24.01 -19.78
C VAL A 449 -3.91 23.76 -19.48
N ALA A 450 -4.78 24.10 -20.41
CA ALA A 450 -6.19 23.77 -20.28
C ALA A 450 -6.43 22.26 -20.41
N SER A 451 -7.59 21.80 -19.99
CA SER A 451 -8.01 20.41 -20.23
C SER A 451 -7.92 20.09 -21.72
N GLY A 452 -7.33 18.95 -22.05
CA GLY A 452 -7.10 18.56 -23.45
C GLY A 452 -5.99 17.54 -23.62
N VAL A 453 -5.79 17.12 -24.85
CA VAL A 453 -4.74 16.17 -25.22
C VAL A 453 -3.51 16.92 -25.72
N TYR A 454 -2.35 16.55 -25.19
CA TYR A 454 -1.06 17.15 -25.51
C TYR A 454 -0.04 16.09 -25.92
N VAL A 455 0.98 16.50 -26.66
CA VAL A 455 2.17 15.71 -26.93
C VAL A 455 3.33 16.35 -26.18
N VAL A 456 3.91 15.62 -25.24
CA VAL A 456 5.09 16.03 -24.48
C VAL A 456 6.32 15.40 -25.13
N LYS A 457 7.28 16.24 -25.49
CA LYS A 457 8.61 15.79 -25.89
C LYS A 457 9.60 16.20 -24.80
N ALA A 458 10.26 15.20 -24.22
CA ALA A 458 11.26 15.37 -23.17
C ALA A 458 12.52 14.61 -23.60
N ASP A 459 13.53 15.33 -24.04
CA ASP A 459 14.70 14.80 -24.76
C ASP A 459 14.27 13.89 -25.94
N ASP A 460 14.61 12.60 -25.89
CA ASP A 460 14.22 11.63 -26.91
C ASP A 460 12.88 10.93 -26.61
N VAL A 461 12.30 11.18 -25.44
CA VAL A 461 10.98 10.64 -25.04
C VAL A 461 9.87 11.50 -25.65
N VAL A 462 8.93 10.87 -26.37
CA VAL A 462 7.74 11.54 -26.88
C VAL A 462 6.51 10.81 -26.39
N LYS A 463 5.62 11.53 -25.68
CA LYS A 463 4.40 10.97 -25.11
C LYS A 463 3.17 11.82 -25.41
N LYS A 464 2.06 11.15 -25.65
CA LYS A 464 0.73 11.75 -25.71
C LYS A 464 0.10 11.67 -24.34
N VAL A 465 -0.37 12.79 -23.81
CA VAL A 465 -0.95 12.90 -22.45
C VAL A 465 -2.31 13.57 -22.50
N LEU A 466 -3.19 13.21 -21.57
CA LEU A 466 -4.50 13.85 -21.41
C LEU A 466 -4.48 14.66 -20.11
N VAL A 467 -4.69 15.96 -20.22
CA VAL A 467 -4.88 16.88 -19.08
C VAL A 467 -6.38 17.06 -18.88
N LYS A 468 -6.87 16.81 -17.68
CA LYS A 468 -8.27 17.02 -17.28
C LYS A 468 -8.53 18.47 -16.84
#